data_84977cbc5149f46f39bbd359c07759ba
#
_entry.id   84977cbc5149f46f39bbd359c07759ba
#
_cell.length_a   1.000
_cell.length_b   1.000
_cell.length_c   1.000
_cell.angle_alpha   90.00
_cell.angle_beta   90.00
_cell.angle_gamma   90.00
#
_symmetry.space_group_name_H-M   'P 1'
#
loop_
_entity.id
_entity.type
_entity.pdbx_description
1 polymer ?
#
loop_
_entity_poly.entity_id
_entity_poly.type
_entity_poly.pdbx_seq_one_letter_code
_entity_poly.pdbx_strand_id
1 'polypeptide(L)'
;MNGPHDLGGMMGFGAIAPEANEPLFHAPWEKRAMAISLAMGATRQWNIDMSRHAREKIPPGDYWSLSYYEIWIEGLLRLMNERHMLDGPPKALPRLEAQNVTPVLAKGSAYNRDVAPAPQFKIGDRVRVRNLQPTGHT
;
A
#
# COMPACT_ATOMS: atom_id res chain seq x y z
N MET A 1 -14.88 -6.82 -0.48
CA MET A 1 -14.20 -5.70 0.17
C MET A 1 -15.12 -4.49 0.06
N ASN A 2 -15.12 -3.60 1.03
CA ASN A 2 -16.07 -2.48 1.10
C ASN A 2 -15.33 -1.21 1.55
N GLY A 3 -14.23 -0.92 0.93
CA GLY A 3 -13.43 0.26 1.22
C GLY A 3 -13.48 1.32 0.12
N PRO A 4 -12.91 2.51 0.32
CA PRO A 4 -12.87 3.56 -0.70
C PRO A 4 -12.07 3.16 -1.93
N HIS A 5 -11.10 2.26 -1.80
CA HIS A 5 -10.24 1.73 -2.86
C HIS A 5 -10.97 0.86 -3.88
N ASP A 6 -12.14 0.32 -3.54
CA ASP A 6 -13.03 -0.43 -4.44
C ASP A 6 -14.42 0.21 -4.58
N LEU A 7 -14.55 1.48 -4.26
CA LEU A 7 -15.79 2.26 -4.29
C LEU A 7 -16.93 1.62 -3.49
N GLY A 8 -16.59 0.92 -2.39
CA GLY A 8 -17.58 0.20 -1.58
C GLY A 8 -18.16 -1.04 -2.26
N GLY A 9 -17.50 -1.55 -3.30
CA GLY A 9 -17.98 -2.65 -4.12
C GLY A 9 -18.99 -2.25 -5.18
N MET A 10 -19.19 -0.94 -5.42
CA MET A 10 -20.09 -0.46 -6.47
C MET A 10 -19.53 -0.74 -7.87
N MET A 11 -20.41 -0.92 -8.82
CA MET A 11 -20.10 -1.17 -10.23
C MET A 11 -20.89 -0.22 -11.12
N GLY A 12 -20.60 -0.24 -12.42
CA GLY A 12 -21.38 0.51 -13.40
C GLY A 12 -20.86 1.90 -13.73
N PHE A 13 -19.59 2.20 -13.43
CA PHE A 13 -18.95 3.49 -13.74
C PHE A 13 -18.59 3.68 -15.22
N GLY A 14 -18.93 2.74 -16.07
CA GLY A 14 -18.62 2.80 -17.50
C GLY A 14 -17.22 2.28 -17.85
N ALA A 15 -16.82 2.54 -19.08
CA ALA A 15 -15.50 2.16 -19.57
C ALA A 15 -14.42 3.11 -19.01
N ILE A 16 -13.24 2.54 -18.72
CA ILE A 16 -12.07 3.33 -18.35
C ILE A 16 -11.64 4.17 -19.56
N ALA A 17 -11.46 5.48 -19.37
CA ALA A 17 -10.91 6.40 -20.36
C ALA A 17 -9.45 6.70 -20.02
N PRO A 18 -8.46 5.96 -20.58
CA PRO A 18 -7.06 6.22 -20.34
C PRO A 18 -6.63 7.61 -20.84
N GLU A 19 -5.76 8.26 -20.12
CA GLU A 19 -5.15 9.52 -20.61
C GLU A 19 -4.24 9.21 -21.80
N ALA A 20 -4.44 9.97 -22.90
CA ALA A 20 -3.60 9.83 -24.07
C ALA A 20 -2.20 10.39 -23.80
N ASN A 21 -1.16 9.58 -24.03
CA ASN A 21 0.24 9.94 -23.75
C ASN A 21 0.51 10.33 -22.29
N GLU A 22 -0.12 9.65 -21.36
CA GLU A 22 0.04 9.88 -19.92
C GLU A 22 1.53 9.93 -19.53
N PRO A 23 2.00 11.02 -18.91
CA PRO A 23 3.36 11.11 -18.44
C PRO A 23 3.56 10.21 -17.22
N LEU A 24 4.77 9.67 -17.04
CA LEU A 24 5.07 8.84 -15.88
C LEU A 24 4.82 9.56 -14.54
N PHE A 25 4.98 10.88 -14.54
CA PHE A 25 4.68 11.77 -13.41
C PHE A 25 4.13 13.08 -13.95
N HIS A 26 3.00 13.54 -13.44
CA HIS A 26 2.36 14.79 -13.84
C HIS A 26 3.05 16.02 -13.24
N ALA A 27 3.78 15.85 -12.13
CA ALA A 27 4.49 16.92 -11.46
C ALA A 27 5.80 16.46 -10.83
N PRO A 28 6.80 17.35 -10.68
CA PRO A 28 8.11 17.00 -10.11
C PRO A 28 8.06 16.43 -8.68
N TRP A 29 7.05 16.79 -7.88
CA TRP A 29 6.90 16.32 -6.50
C TRP A 29 6.50 14.84 -6.44
N GLU A 30 5.81 14.31 -7.44
CA GLU A 30 5.37 12.92 -7.51
C GLU A 30 6.55 11.94 -7.54
N LYS A 31 7.62 12.32 -8.26
CA LYS A 31 8.88 11.54 -8.24
C LYS A 31 9.45 11.43 -6.83
N ARG A 32 9.37 12.52 -6.05
CA ARG A 32 9.85 12.53 -4.67
C ARG A 32 8.93 11.73 -3.76
N ALA A 33 7.61 11.81 -3.95
CA ALA A 33 6.64 11.03 -3.21
C ALA A 33 6.88 9.52 -3.40
N MET A 34 7.06 9.08 -4.65
CA MET A 34 7.44 7.70 -4.96
C MET A 34 8.78 7.32 -4.29
N ALA A 35 9.81 8.13 -4.47
CA ALA A 35 11.15 7.84 -3.96
C ALA A 35 11.15 7.73 -2.43
N ILE A 36 10.49 8.64 -1.71
CA ILE A 36 10.37 8.61 -0.25
C ILE A 36 9.61 7.37 0.20
N SER A 37 8.48 7.04 -0.45
CA SER A 37 7.69 5.87 -0.08
C SER A 37 8.48 4.56 -0.26
N LEU A 38 9.26 4.43 -1.34
CA LEU A 38 10.12 3.27 -1.56
C LEU A 38 11.28 3.22 -0.56
N ALA A 39 11.95 4.36 -0.30
CA ALA A 39 13.03 4.45 0.67
C ALA A 39 12.57 4.08 2.08
N MET A 40 11.41 4.58 2.49
CA MET A 40 10.81 4.25 3.79
C MET A 40 10.39 2.78 3.88
N GLY A 41 9.85 2.20 2.81
CA GLY A 41 9.59 0.76 2.72
C GLY A 41 10.86 -0.08 2.88
N ALA A 42 11.99 0.37 2.32
CA ALA A 42 13.29 -0.29 2.47
C ALA A 42 13.84 -0.28 3.91
N THR A 43 13.35 0.57 4.79
CA THR A 43 13.68 0.54 6.23
C THR A 43 13.14 -0.68 6.96
N ARG A 44 12.25 -1.44 6.34
CA ARG A 44 11.61 -2.65 6.88
C ARG A 44 10.78 -2.43 8.15
N GLN A 45 10.33 -1.21 8.40
CA GLN A 45 9.45 -0.88 9.52
C GLN A 45 8.02 -1.40 9.27
N TRP A 46 7.67 -1.70 8.04
CA TRP A 46 6.41 -2.32 7.59
C TRP A 46 6.63 -3.11 6.31
N ASN A 47 5.69 -3.96 5.99
CA ASN A 47 5.65 -4.71 4.73
C ASN A 47 4.69 -4.02 3.72
N ILE A 48 4.63 -4.57 2.52
CA ILE A 48 3.79 -4.01 1.45
C ILE A 48 2.29 -4.06 1.81
N ASP A 49 1.84 -5.10 2.50
CA ASP A 49 0.43 -5.25 2.89
C ASP A 49 0.02 -4.17 3.88
N MET A 50 0.89 -3.87 4.86
CA MET A 50 0.67 -2.79 5.82
C MET A 50 0.63 -1.42 5.11
N SER A 51 1.48 -1.22 4.09
CA SER A 51 1.50 -0.01 3.29
C SER A 51 0.21 0.17 2.48
N ARG A 52 -0.31 -0.89 1.88
CA ARG A 52 -1.59 -0.88 1.17
C ARG A 52 -2.76 -0.62 2.12
N HIS A 53 -2.80 -1.36 3.22
CA HIS A 53 -3.84 -1.19 4.23
C HIS A 53 -3.88 0.23 4.81
N ALA A 54 -2.74 0.88 5.02
CA ALA A 54 -2.69 2.26 5.48
C ALA A 54 -3.37 3.24 4.51
N ARG A 55 -3.25 3.03 3.20
CA ARG A 55 -3.95 3.80 2.17
C ARG A 55 -5.44 3.51 2.13
N GLU A 56 -5.82 2.24 2.26
CA GLU A 56 -7.21 1.79 2.29
C GLU A 56 -8.00 2.34 3.50
N LYS A 57 -7.28 2.76 4.55
CA LYS A 57 -7.87 3.41 5.74
C LYS A 57 -8.03 4.93 5.63
N ILE A 58 -7.64 5.54 4.53
CA ILE A 58 -7.91 6.96 4.29
C ILE A 58 -9.44 7.13 4.24
N PRO A 59 -10.00 8.18 4.90
CA PRO A 59 -11.44 8.44 4.84
C PRO A 59 -11.94 8.50 3.39
N PRO A 60 -13.11 7.93 3.06
CA PRO A 60 -13.57 7.83 1.67
C PRO A 60 -13.60 9.16 0.90
N GLY A 61 -14.03 10.25 1.54
CA GLY A 61 -14.06 11.56 0.91
C GLY A 61 -12.67 12.06 0.52
N ASP A 62 -11.71 11.86 1.40
CA ASP A 62 -10.31 12.24 1.16
C ASP A 62 -9.71 11.33 0.08
N TYR A 63 -9.89 10.01 0.21
CA TYR A 63 -9.37 9.03 -0.75
C TYR A 63 -9.80 9.33 -2.20
N TRP A 64 -11.04 9.74 -2.41
CA TRP A 64 -11.57 10.02 -3.75
C TRP A 64 -11.24 11.43 -4.27
N SER A 65 -10.82 12.34 -3.40
CA SER A 65 -10.40 13.70 -3.79
C SER A 65 -8.90 13.83 -4.02
N LEU A 66 -8.11 12.93 -3.47
CA LEU A 66 -6.65 12.92 -3.58
C LEU A 66 -6.18 12.32 -4.92
N SER A 67 -5.10 12.85 -5.45
CA SER A 67 -4.36 12.25 -6.55
C SER A 67 -3.61 10.98 -6.10
N TYR A 68 -3.14 10.19 -7.07
CA TYR A 68 -2.48 8.91 -6.81
C TYR A 68 -1.30 9.02 -5.82
N TYR A 69 -0.43 10.00 -6.00
CA TYR A 69 0.73 10.16 -5.12
C TYR A 69 0.41 10.89 -3.81
N GLU A 70 -0.67 11.65 -3.74
CA GLU A 70 -1.18 12.16 -2.46
C GLU A 70 -1.67 11.02 -1.58
N ILE A 71 -2.40 10.05 -2.13
CA ILE A 71 -2.79 8.82 -1.43
C ILE A 71 -1.55 8.07 -0.88
N TRP A 72 -0.45 8.03 -1.64
CA TRP A 72 0.78 7.41 -1.17
C TRP A 72 1.39 8.14 0.02
N ILE A 73 1.41 9.46 -0.01
CA ILE A 73 1.95 10.28 1.09
C ILE A 73 1.08 10.15 2.34
N GLU A 74 -0.25 10.20 2.20
CA GLU A 74 -1.17 10.01 3.33
C GLU A 74 -1.00 8.63 3.99
N GLY A 75 -0.90 7.58 3.19
CA GLY A 75 -0.60 6.25 3.70
C GLY A 75 0.75 6.16 4.41
N LEU A 76 1.78 6.83 3.88
CA LEU A 76 3.10 6.90 4.49
C LEU A 76 3.07 7.66 5.82
N LEU A 77 2.43 8.82 5.87
CA LEU A 77 2.28 9.63 7.08
C LEU A 77 1.55 8.85 8.19
N ARG A 78 0.49 8.13 7.84
CA ARG A 78 -0.20 7.24 8.77
C ARG A 78 0.74 6.19 9.37
N LEU A 79 1.51 5.49 8.55
CA LEU A 79 2.46 4.48 9.01
C LEU A 79 3.54 5.07 9.91
N MET A 80 4.05 6.24 9.58
CA MET A 80 5.06 6.92 10.39
C MET A 80 4.48 7.36 11.74
N ASN A 81 3.26 7.89 11.77
CA ASN A 81 2.57 8.25 13.01
C ASN A 81 2.30 7.03 13.89
N GLU A 82 1.76 5.95 13.33
CA GLU A 82 1.49 4.69 14.07
C GLU A 82 2.76 4.09 14.70
N ARG A 83 3.94 4.46 14.21
CA ARG A 83 5.24 3.99 14.71
C ARG A 83 6.03 5.06 15.48
N HIS A 84 5.38 6.17 15.77
CA HIS A 84 6.02 7.28 16.50
C HIS A 84 7.35 7.73 15.85
N MET A 85 7.40 7.68 14.50
CA MET A 85 8.62 8.06 13.79
C MET A 85 8.74 9.57 13.60
N LEU A 86 7.64 10.30 13.77
CA LEU A 86 7.60 11.75 13.72
C LEU A 86 7.74 12.40 15.10
N ASP A 87 7.79 11.59 16.15
CA ASP A 87 7.89 12.05 17.53
C ASP A 87 9.37 12.12 17.96
N GLY A 88 9.82 13.30 18.26
CA GLY A 88 11.17 13.54 18.77
C GLY A 88 12.28 13.53 17.70
N PRO A 89 13.54 13.36 18.10
CA PRO A 89 14.67 13.42 17.18
C PRO A 89 14.65 12.24 16.19
N PRO A 90 15.21 12.43 14.98
CA PRO A 90 15.27 11.37 13.98
C PRO A 90 15.94 10.11 14.52
N LYS A 91 15.29 8.97 14.33
CA LYS A 91 15.85 7.65 14.66
C LYS A 91 16.78 7.19 13.54
N ALA A 92 17.91 6.58 13.90
CA ALA A 92 18.75 5.90 12.92
C ALA A 92 17.98 4.69 12.38
N LEU A 93 17.69 4.71 11.09
CA LEU A 93 17.03 3.62 10.39
C LEU A 93 17.97 3.01 9.35
N PRO A 94 17.81 1.72 9.04
CA PRO A 94 18.47 1.16 7.87
C PRO A 94 18.14 1.98 6.63
N ARG A 95 19.14 2.36 5.87
CA ARG A 95 18.94 3.09 4.62
C ARG A 95 19.41 2.27 3.43
N LEU A 96 18.76 2.49 2.31
CA LEU A 96 19.14 1.90 1.05
C LEU A 96 20.11 2.84 0.33
N GLU A 97 21.34 2.39 0.14
CA GLU A 97 22.35 3.15 -0.62
C GLU A 97 21.99 3.18 -2.11
N ALA A 98 22.29 4.28 -2.79
CA ALA A 98 21.88 4.53 -4.17
C ALA A 98 22.26 3.40 -5.14
N GLN A 99 23.46 2.85 -5.02
CA GLN A 99 23.94 1.74 -5.85
C GLN A 99 23.16 0.43 -5.65
N ASN A 100 22.46 0.28 -4.53
CA ASN A 100 21.68 -0.91 -4.20
C ASN A 100 20.18 -0.78 -4.56
N VAL A 101 19.72 0.39 -5.02
CA VAL A 101 18.30 0.63 -5.32
C VAL A 101 17.80 -0.30 -6.41
N THR A 102 18.47 -0.32 -7.58
CA THR A 102 18.05 -1.16 -8.70
C THR A 102 18.04 -2.65 -8.37
N PRO A 103 19.10 -3.25 -7.80
CA PRO A 103 19.05 -4.67 -7.45
C PRO A 103 18.03 -5.01 -6.35
N VAL A 104 17.80 -4.14 -5.39
CA VAL A 104 16.78 -4.36 -4.35
C VAL A 104 15.37 -4.32 -4.94
N LEU A 105 15.07 -3.34 -5.79
CA LEU A 105 13.77 -3.25 -6.45
C LEU A 105 13.53 -4.42 -7.42
N ALA A 106 14.57 -4.83 -8.17
CA ALA A 106 14.48 -5.98 -9.07
C ALA A 106 14.22 -7.31 -8.33
N LYS A 107 14.81 -7.47 -7.15
CA LYS A 107 14.58 -8.64 -6.29
C LYS A 107 13.17 -8.67 -5.71
N GLY A 108 12.60 -7.50 -5.43
CA GLY A 108 11.32 -7.38 -4.73
C GLY A 108 11.34 -7.93 -3.31
N SER A 109 10.16 -8.17 -2.78
CA SER A 109 9.97 -8.83 -1.49
C SER A 109 9.18 -10.11 -1.68
N ALA A 110 9.65 -11.20 -1.10
CA ALA A 110 8.93 -12.44 -1.12
C ALA A 110 7.57 -12.26 -0.40
N TYR A 111 6.51 -12.72 -1.05
CA TYR A 111 5.18 -12.79 -0.44
C TYR A 111 4.96 -14.10 0.31
N ASN A 112 5.82 -15.08 0.10
CA ASN A 112 5.76 -16.35 0.82
C ASN A 112 6.00 -16.11 2.31
N ARG A 113 5.15 -16.70 3.12
CA ARG A 113 5.25 -16.69 4.58
C ARG A 113 5.38 -18.14 5.06
N ASP A 114 6.19 -18.34 6.07
CA ASP A 114 6.18 -19.61 6.81
C ASP A 114 4.85 -19.67 7.56
N VAL A 115 3.89 -20.38 6.97
CA VAL A 115 2.54 -20.47 7.51
C VAL A 115 2.34 -21.82 8.11
N ALA A 116 1.91 -21.83 9.31
CA ALA A 116 1.64 -23.08 9.92
C ALA A 116 0.23 -23.32 10.19
N PRO A 117 -0.85 -23.01 10.09
CA PRO A 117 -1.95 -23.98 10.18
C PRO A 117 -2.20 -24.67 8.85
N ALA A 118 -2.35 -25.97 8.92
CA ALA A 118 -2.83 -26.76 7.79
C ALA A 118 -4.19 -26.19 7.32
N PRO A 119 -4.49 -26.23 6.01
CA PRO A 119 -5.80 -25.83 5.50
C PRO A 119 -6.93 -26.56 6.23
N GLN A 120 -7.91 -25.81 6.72
CA GLN A 120 -9.08 -26.41 7.41
C GLN A 120 -10.07 -27.04 6.44
N PHE A 121 -10.01 -26.69 5.17
CA PHE A 121 -10.94 -27.14 4.13
C PHE A 121 -10.20 -27.93 3.06
N LYS A 122 -10.92 -28.85 2.42
CA LYS A 122 -10.46 -29.66 1.29
C LYS A 122 -11.15 -29.22 0.01
N ILE A 123 -10.56 -29.56 -1.13
CA ILE A 123 -11.21 -29.37 -2.43
C ILE A 123 -12.53 -30.15 -2.43
N GLY A 124 -13.61 -29.44 -2.78
CA GLY A 124 -14.98 -29.99 -2.79
C GLY A 124 -15.81 -29.67 -1.55
N ASP A 125 -15.22 -29.12 -0.49
CA ASP A 125 -15.97 -28.69 0.70
C ASP A 125 -16.90 -27.53 0.35
N ARG A 126 -18.11 -27.59 0.89
CA ARG A 126 -19.06 -26.45 0.82
C ARG A 126 -18.75 -25.48 1.95
N VAL A 127 -18.42 -24.26 1.58
CA VAL A 127 -18.08 -23.19 2.55
C VAL A 127 -19.07 -22.04 2.46
N ARG A 128 -19.25 -21.31 3.58
CA ARG A 128 -20.01 -20.08 3.63
C ARG A 128 -19.05 -18.92 3.86
N VAL A 129 -18.98 -18.00 2.93
CA VAL A 129 -18.19 -16.77 3.08
C VAL A 129 -18.81 -15.91 4.19
N ARG A 130 -17.99 -15.45 5.12
CA ARG A 130 -18.39 -14.48 6.12
C ARG A 130 -18.17 -13.06 5.59
N ASN A 131 -19.06 -12.15 5.96
CA ASN A 131 -18.77 -10.74 5.79
C ASN A 131 -17.77 -10.32 6.87
N LEU A 132 -16.54 -10.10 6.47
CA LEU A 132 -15.42 -9.75 7.36
C LEU A 132 -14.97 -8.34 7.07
N GLN A 133 -14.61 -7.62 8.13
CA GLN A 133 -13.81 -6.42 8.03
C GLN A 133 -12.40 -6.77 8.50
N PRO A 134 -11.47 -7.06 7.58
CA PRO A 134 -10.13 -7.46 7.94
C PRO A 134 -9.38 -6.30 8.57
N THR A 135 -8.43 -6.64 9.45
CA THR A 135 -7.52 -5.67 10.07
C THR A 135 -6.26 -5.43 9.25
N GLY A 136 -6.15 -6.04 8.10
CA GLY A 136 -5.05 -5.91 7.16
C GLY A 136 -5.55 -5.86 5.73
N HIS A 137 -4.62 -5.65 4.80
CA HIS A 137 -4.90 -5.70 3.37
C HIS A 137 -5.36 -7.11 2.96
N THR A 138 -6.40 -7.17 2.16
CA THR A 138 -6.99 -8.40 1.62
C THR A 138 -6.81 -8.47 0.11
#